data_fa962cd34f48100c63a99c8b6c81e8f4
#
_entry.id   fa962cd34f48100c63a99c8b6c81e8f4
#
_cell.length_a   1.000
_cell.length_b   1.000
_cell.length_c   1.000
_cell.angle_alpha   90.00
_cell.angle_beta   90.00
_cell.angle_gamma   90.00
#
_symmetry.space_group_name_H-M   'P 1'
#
loop_
_entity.id
_entity.type
_entity.pdbx_description
1 polymer ?
#
loop_
_entity_poly.entity_id
_entity_poly.type
_entity_poly.pdbx_seq_one_letter_code
_entity_poly.pdbx_strand_id
1 'polypeptide(L)'
;MDIQFRTTKLEKAYRNTKDGIRLVGAETHRKFVQRIDLMGEARNIDELSILPGLHWHPLKGNRVGQFAVTLTGNFRLILTVVEDPPNTVCVEEVIDYHGD
;
A
#
# COMPACT_ATOMS: atom_id res chain seq x y z
N MET A 1 -12.04 4.39 1.86
CA MET A 1 -11.77 3.35 2.88
C MET A 1 -10.86 3.90 3.95
N ASP A 2 -10.97 3.39 5.15
CA ASP A 2 -10.05 3.75 6.22
C ASP A 2 -8.70 3.09 5.99
N ILE A 3 -7.63 3.79 6.33
CA ILE A 3 -6.27 3.31 6.18
C ILE A 3 -5.62 3.20 7.55
N GLN A 4 -5.08 2.03 7.83
CA GLN A 4 -4.26 1.78 9.02
C GLN A 4 -2.84 1.47 8.60
N PHE A 5 -1.91 1.70 9.49
CA PHE A 5 -0.49 1.39 9.25
C PHE A 5 -0.02 0.41 10.31
N ARG A 6 0.64 -0.64 9.87
CA ARG A 6 1.14 -1.65 10.79
C ARG A 6 2.14 -1.08 11.80
N THR A 7 2.96 -0.12 11.36
CA THR A 7 3.99 0.45 12.21
C THR A 7 3.92 1.98 12.19
N THR A 8 4.42 2.59 13.26
CA THR A 8 4.57 4.03 13.35
C THR A 8 5.49 4.57 12.24
N LYS A 9 6.51 3.80 11.89
CA LYS A 9 7.46 4.17 10.85
C LYS A 9 6.78 4.32 9.49
N LEU A 10 5.88 3.39 9.14
CA LEU A 10 5.12 3.48 7.90
C LEU A 10 4.17 4.67 7.91
N GLU A 11 3.51 4.92 9.03
CA GLU A 11 2.62 6.06 9.13
C GLU A 11 3.38 7.39 8.99
N LYS A 12 4.52 7.51 9.64
CA LYS A 12 5.36 8.70 9.51
C LYS A 12 5.83 8.89 8.07
N ALA A 13 6.18 7.81 7.39
CA ALA A 13 6.58 7.87 5.98
C ALA A 13 5.47 8.44 5.11
N TYR A 14 4.23 8.12 5.41
CA TYR A 14 3.08 8.66 4.68
C TYR A 14 2.85 10.13 5.01
N ARG A 15 2.88 10.50 6.30
CA ARG A 15 2.51 11.83 6.74
C ARG A 15 3.61 12.87 6.61
N ASN A 16 4.86 12.43 6.55
CA ASN A 16 6.01 13.33 6.53
C ASN A 16 6.92 13.01 5.36
N THR A 17 7.06 13.96 4.44
CA THR A 17 7.84 13.79 3.21
C THR A 17 9.28 13.38 3.50
N LYS A 18 9.91 14.02 4.48
CA LYS A 18 11.31 13.75 4.82
C LYS A 18 11.49 12.31 5.31
N ASP A 19 10.59 11.86 6.18
CA ASP A 19 10.63 10.48 6.68
C ASP A 19 10.38 9.47 5.57
N GLY A 20 9.45 9.79 4.66
CA GLY A 20 9.14 8.92 3.54
C GLY A 20 10.30 8.79 2.56
N ILE A 21 10.93 9.90 2.23
CA ILE A 21 12.10 9.89 1.34
C ILE A 21 13.25 9.09 1.96
N ARG A 22 13.45 9.24 3.26
CA ARG A 22 14.47 8.49 3.97
C ARG A 22 14.21 6.99 3.95
N LEU A 23 12.94 6.60 4.02
CA LEU A 23 12.56 5.19 4.06
C LEU A 23 12.66 4.53 2.69
N VAL A 24 12.17 5.16 1.63
CA VAL A 24 11.99 4.50 0.33
C VAL A 24 12.53 5.31 -0.87
N GLY A 25 13.07 6.50 -0.64
CA GLY A 25 13.52 7.38 -1.71
C GLY A 25 12.40 8.27 -2.24
N ALA A 26 12.78 9.33 -2.95
CA ALA A 26 11.85 10.38 -3.36
C ALA A 26 10.79 9.88 -4.34
N GLU A 27 11.21 9.13 -5.36
CA GLU A 27 10.28 8.64 -6.39
C GLU A 27 9.29 7.65 -5.79
N THR A 28 9.79 6.67 -5.04
CA THR A 28 8.94 5.66 -4.43
C THR A 28 8.01 6.29 -3.40
N HIS A 29 8.49 7.27 -2.65
CA HIS A 29 7.66 7.98 -1.67
C HIS A 29 6.47 8.67 -2.34
N ARG A 30 6.70 9.34 -3.46
CA ARG A 30 5.63 10.02 -4.19
C ARG A 30 4.54 9.02 -4.60
N LYS A 31 4.95 7.86 -5.10
CA LYS A 31 4.00 6.81 -5.48
C LYS A 31 3.31 6.18 -4.27
N PHE A 32 4.04 6.01 -3.17
CA PHE A 32 3.51 5.49 -1.92
C PHE A 32 2.34 6.36 -1.43
N VAL A 33 2.54 7.66 -1.35
CA VAL A 33 1.48 8.59 -0.92
C VAL A 33 0.31 8.56 -1.90
N GLN A 34 0.59 8.59 -3.20
CA GLN A 34 -0.45 8.58 -4.24
C GLN A 34 -1.32 7.32 -4.14
N ARG A 35 -0.70 6.15 -3.97
CA ARG A 35 -1.45 4.88 -3.90
C ARG A 35 -2.30 4.80 -2.65
N ILE A 36 -1.76 5.26 -1.51
CA ILE A 36 -2.53 5.26 -0.26
C ILE A 36 -3.72 6.22 -0.37
N ASP A 37 -3.52 7.39 -0.96
CA ASP A 37 -4.61 8.35 -1.16
C ASP A 37 -5.70 7.75 -2.06
N LEU A 38 -5.31 7.04 -3.12
CA LEU A 38 -6.28 6.36 -4.00
C LEU A 38 -7.10 5.32 -3.23
N MET A 39 -6.44 4.53 -2.39
CA MET A 39 -7.14 3.53 -1.58
C MET A 39 -8.11 4.20 -0.60
N GLY A 40 -7.71 5.33 -0.04
CA GLY A 40 -8.58 6.10 0.86
C GLY A 40 -9.84 6.63 0.19
N GLU A 41 -9.80 6.86 -1.11
CA GLU A 41 -10.96 7.35 -1.88
C GLU A 41 -11.92 6.22 -2.25
N ALA A 42 -11.50 4.97 -2.23
CA ALA A 42 -12.37 3.85 -2.56
C ALA A 42 -13.48 3.71 -1.52
N ARG A 43 -14.67 3.33 -1.99
CA ARG A 43 -15.83 3.16 -1.12
C ARG A 43 -15.87 1.78 -0.46
N ASN A 44 -15.30 0.79 -1.11
CA ASN A 44 -15.29 -0.57 -0.61
C ASN A 44 -14.13 -1.35 -1.25
N ILE A 45 -13.96 -2.58 -0.79
CA ILE A 45 -12.86 -3.44 -1.25
C ILE A 45 -12.96 -3.74 -2.74
N ASP A 46 -14.17 -3.93 -3.26
CA ASP A 46 -14.35 -4.28 -4.66
C ASP A 46 -13.83 -3.18 -5.59
N GLU A 47 -13.93 -1.92 -5.18
CA GLU A 47 -13.42 -0.81 -5.98
C GLU A 47 -11.91 -0.81 -6.10
N LEU A 48 -11.19 -1.38 -5.14
CA LEU A 48 -9.73 -1.39 -5.18
C LEU A 48 -9.19 -2.12 -6.40
N SER A 49 -9.85 -3.19 -6.81
CA SER A 49 -9.38 -3.99 -7.95
C SER A 49 -9.62 -3.32 -9.29
N ILE A 50 -10.51 -2.32 -9.34
CA ILE A 50 -10.87 -1.64 -10.60
C ILE A 50 -10.36 -0.20 -10.67
N LEU A 51 -9.73 0.32 -9.61
CA LEU A 51 -9.19 1.68 -9.63
C LEU A 51 -8.03 1.78 -10.63
N PRO A 52 -8.10 2.71 -11.59
CA PRO A 52 -7.01 2.89 -12.55
C PRO A 52 -5.70 3.25 -11.85
N GLY A 53 -4.62 2.62 -12.26
CA GLY A 53 -3.29 2.92 -11.75
C GLY A 53 -2.93 2.28 -10.43
N LEU A 54 -3.88 1.63 -9.75
CA LEU A 54 -3.59 1.02 -8.46
C LEU A 54 -2.94 -0.37 -8.61
N HIS A 55 -3.41 -1.17 -9.56
CA HIS A 55 -2.92 -2.53 -9.80
C HIS A 55 -3.01 -3.43 -8.56
N TRP A 56 -4.12 -3.30 -7.85
CA TRP A 56 -4.41 -4.11 -6.66
C TRP A 56 -4.59 -5.57 -7.07
N HIS A 57 -3.82 -6.47 -6.45
CA HIS A 57 -3.94 -7.90 -6.75
C HIS A 57 -3.59 -8.76 -5.54
N PRO A 58 -4.24 -9.93 -5.40
CA PRO A 58 -3.94 -10.83 -4.29
C PRO A 58 -2.62 -11.55 -4.48
N LEU A 59 -1.97 -11.87 -3.38
CA LEU A 59 -0.74 -12.65 -3.38
C LEU A 59 -1.03 -14.12 -3.11
N LYS A 60 -0.08 -14.97 -3.44
CA LYS A 60 -0.22 -16.42 -3.35
C LYS A 60 0.86 -17.02 -2.45
N GLY A 61 0.81 -18.34 -2.25
CA GLY A 61 1.79 -19.06 -1.48
C GLY A 61 1.74 -18.68 -0.02
N ASN A 62 2.89 -18.42 0.57
CA ASN A 62 2.99 -18.05 1.98
C ASN A 62 2.48 -16.63 2.27
N ARG A 63 2.08 -15.90 1.24
CA ARG A 63 1.50 -14.56 1.39
C ARG A 63 0.00 -14.53 1.11
N VAL A 64 -0.66 -15.67 1.09
CA VAL A 64 -2.12 -15.74 0.97
C VAL A 64 -2.76 -14.86 2.05
N GLY A 65 -3.76 -14.06 1.65
CA GLY A 65 -4.41 -13.11 2.55
C GLY A 65 -3.83 -11.72 2.45
N GLN A 66 -2.72 -11.56 1.74
CA GLN A 66 -2.14 -10.25 1.46
C GLN A 66 -2.39 -9.82 0.04
N PHE A 67 -2.27 -8.52 -0.20
CA PHE A 67 -2.43 -7.91 -1.52
C PHE A 67 -1.21 -7.04 -1.79
N ALA A 68 -0.97 -6.79 -3.07
CA ALA A 68 0.13 -5.92 -3.47
C ALA A 68 -0.35 -4.85 -4.43
N VAL A 69 0.29 -3.69 -4.33
CA VAL A 69 0.10 -2.56 -5.22
C VAL A 69 1.49 -2.14 -5.70
N THR A 70 1.64 -1.97 -7.00
CA THR A 70 2.91 -1.55 -7.58
C THR A 70 3.18 -0.09 -7.25
N LEU A 71 4.36 0.20 -6.75
CA LEU A 71 4.82 1.57 -6.52
C LEU A 71 5.73 2.03 -7.66
N THR A 72 6.82 1.28 -7.87
CA THR A 72 7.76 1.52 -8.96
C THR A 72 8.14 0.17 -9.56
N GLY A 73 9.07 0.16 -10.49
CA GLY A 73 9.52 -1.09 -11.09
C GLY A 73 9.93 -2.15 -10.08
N ASN A 74 10.58 -1.74 -9.00
CA ASN A 74 11.10 -2.67 -7.99
C ASN A 74 10.26 -2.73 -6.72
N PHE A 75 9.59 -1.63 -6.35
CA PHE A 75 8.92 -1.55 -5.06
C PHE A 75 7.45 -1.91 -5.13
N ARG A 76 7.01 -2.69 -4.13
CA ARG A 76 5.60 -3.06 -3.97
C ARG A 76 5.14 -2.70 -2.58
N LEU A 77 3.90 -2.23 -2.49
CA LEU A 77 3.23 -1.97 -1.23
C LEU A 77 2.40 -3.20 -0.88
N ILE A 78 2.60 -3.73 0.31
CA ILE A 78 1.88 -4.92 0.78
C ILE A 78 0.79 -4.50 1.74
N LEU A 79 -0.39 -5.06 1.57
CA LEU A 79 -1.60 -4.64 2.26
C LEU A 79 -2.40 -5.85 2.72
N THR A 80 -3.16 -5.65 3.79
CA THR A 80 -4.19 -6.59 4.20
C THR A 80 -5.50 -5.84 4.34
N VAL A 81 -6.60 -6.58 4.36
CA VAL A 81 -7.92 -6.01 4.54
C VAL A 81 -8.41 -6.40 5.93
N VAL A 82 -8.84 -5.39 6.69
CA VAL A 82 -9.45 -5.60 7.99
C VAL A 82 -10.95 -5.56 7.79
N GLU A 83 -11.62 -6.66 8.08
CA GLU A 83 -13.04 -6.81 7.77
C GLU A 83 -13.95 -6.29 8.88
N ASP A 84 -13.44 -6.09 10.08
CA ASP A 84 -14.24 -5.60 11.19
C ASP A 84 -13.51 -4.45 11.90
N PRO A 85 -13.93 -3.21 11.70
CA PRO A 85 -15.03 -2.79 10.82
C PRO A 85 -14.68 -2.98 9.36
N PRO A 86 -15.69 -3.18 8.50
CA PRO A 86 -15.42 -3.39 7.07
C PRO A 86 -14.80 -2.17 6.44
N ASN A 87 -14.10 -2.38 5.33
CA ASN A 87 -13.55 -1.31 4.51
C ASN A 87 -12.33 -0.60 5.12
N THR A 88 -11.52 -1.33 5.88
CA THR A 88 -10.24 -0.83 6.36
C THR A 88 -9.11 -1.60 5.67
N VAL A 89 -8.14 -0.85 5.17
CA VAL A 89 -6.93 -1.41 4.56
C VAL A 89 -5.76 -1.13 5.51
N CYS A 90 -4.99 -2.17 5.81
CA CYS A 90 -3.78 -2.02 6.61
C CYS A 90 -2.55 -2.03 5.71
N VAL A 91 -1.73 -0.99 5.81
CA VAL A 91 -0.45 -0.91 5.12
C VAL A 91 0.55 -1.72 5.94
N GLU A 92 1.00 -2.85 5.37
CA GLU A 92 1.84 -3.81 6.09
C GLU A 92 3.33 -3.53 5.95
N GLU A 93 3.79 -3.32 4.73
CA GLU A 93 5.21 -3.09 4.45
C GLU A 93 5.40 -2.62 3.02
N VAL A 94 6.58 -2.07 2.76
CA VAL A 94 7.06 -1.81 1.41
C VAL A 94 8.21 -2.79 1.16
N ILE A 95 8.12 -3.56 0.08
CA ILE A 95 9.17 -4.52 -0.25
C ILE A 95 9.85 -4.13 -1.55
N ASP A 96 11.14 -4.42 -1.61
CA ASP A 96 11.97 -4.20 -2.79
C ASP A 96 12.06 -5.53 -3.54
N TYR A 97 11.37 -5.60 -4.66
CA TYR A 97 11.37 -6.79 -5.50
C TYR A 97 12.50 -6.69 -6.51
N HIS A 98 13.61 -7.35 -6.21
CA HIS A 98 14.67 -7.46 -7.20
C HIS A 98 14.35 -8.60 -8.16
N GLY A 99 13.77 -8.25 -9.29
CA GLY A 99 13.87 -8.99 -10.53
C GLY A 99 13.71 -10.49 -10.52
N ASP A 100 12.70 -10.96 -9.91
CA ASP A 100 12.35 -12.37 -10.16
C ASP A 100 11.41 -12.45 -11.33
#